data_d8a668fe06ec9622ad146ec85acce079
#
_entry.id   d8a668fe06ec9622ad146ec85acce079
#
_cell.length_a   1.000
_cell.length_b   1.000
_cell.length_c   1.000
_cell.angle_alpha   90.00
_cell.angle_beta   90.00
_cell.angle_gamma   90.00
#
_symmetry.space_group_name_H-M   'P 1'
#
loop_
_entity.id
_entity.type
_entity.pdbx_description
1 polymer ?
#
loop_
_entity_poly.entity_id
_entity_poly.type
_entity_poly.pdbx_seq_one_letter_code
_entity_poly.pdbx_strand_id
1 'polypeptide(L)'
;MANDISPAVRSELAPTGTLHVGLNHGNFLLVTSGSSATDPRGVAPDLARELARRLGVPVAFSKFDTAGQLGDAVRTGVWDVAFLGAEPQRAAEIAFTAAYLEIPATYLVPSGSPIRSVADVDREGVRIAVSEKSAYELYLSRNIKHAQLMVTKGIDASFDLFVKEKLEVLSGLRPRLLMDVQKLPGARVLDGQFTAVQQAIGTPKARQAGATYLRAFVEAVKASGFVAEAISRNKVQGVSVAPPTP
;
A
#
# COMPACT_ATOMS: atom_id res chain seq x y z
N MET A 1 29.33 12.62 -2.27
CA MET A 1 30.16 11.41 -2.54
C MET A 1 29.19 10.31 -2.98
N ALA A 2 29.34 9.78 -4.19
CA ALA A 2 28.58 8.60 -4.62
C ALA A 2 29.05 7.44 -3.73
N ASN A 3 28.18 6.97 -2.82
CA ASN A 3 28.44 5.72 -2.10
C ASN A 3 28.63 4.64 -3.15
N ASP A 4 29.79 4.02 -3.17
CA ASP A 4 30.10 2.95 -4.11
C ASP A 4 29.19 1.75 -3.78
N ILE A 5 28.20 1.52 -4.65
CA ILE A 5 27.20 0.47 -4.43
C ILE A 5 27.87 -0.88 -4.65
N SER A 6 27.85 -1.71 -3.61
CA SER A 6 28.52 -3.01 -3.67
C SER A 6 27.99 -3.88 -4.82
N PRO A 7 28.84 -4.69 -5.44
CA PRO A 7 28.40 -5.64 -6.49
C PRO A 7 27.26 -6.56 -6.02
N ALA A 8 27.26 -6.97 -4.75
CA ALA A 8 26.20 -7.79 -4.16
C ALA A 8 24.83 -7.10 -4.19
N VAL A 9 24.76 -5.81 -3.85
CA VAL A 9 23.52 -5.04 -3.91
C VAL A 9 23.00 -4.96 -5.34
N ARG A 10 23.88 -4.68 -6.32
CA ARG A 10 23.48 -4.62 -7.73
C ARG A 10 23.01 -5.97 -8.26
N SER A 11 23.70 -7.06 -7.94
CA SER A 11 23.33 -8.40 -8.38
C SER A 11 22.00 -8.88 -7.78
N GLU A 12 21.63 -8.40 -6.59
CA GLU A 12 20.36 -8.75 -5.97
C GLU A 12 19.20 -7.83 -6.40
N LEU A 13 19.41 -6.51 -6.56
CA LEU A 13 18.33 -5.56 -6.89
C LEU A 13 18.16 -5.33 -8.40
N ALA A 14 19.18 -5.63 -9.21
CA ALA A 14 19.11 -5.50 -10.66
C ALA A 14 19.90 -6.63 -11.34
N PRO A 15 19.52 -7.90 -11.17
CA PRO A 15 20.29 -9.07 -11.65
C PRO A 15 20.41 -9.10 -13.18
N THR A 16 19.50 -8.47 -13.90
CA THR A 16 19.51 -8.35 -15.36
C THR A 16 20.16 -7.07 -15.88
N GLY A 17 20.70 -6.23 -14.97
CA GLY A 17 21.16 -4.88 -15.28
C GLY A 17 20.04 -3.83 -15.30
N THR A 18 18.79 -4.23 -15.05
CA THR A 18 17.60 -3.36 -14.95
C THR A 18 16.91 -3.65 -13.61
N LEU A 19 16.47 -2.59 -12.92
CA LEU A 19 15.64 -2.70 -11.73
C LEU A 19 14.18 -2.96 -12.14
N HIS A 20 13.67 -4.17 -11.93
CA HIS A 20 12.26 -4.49 -12.17
C HIS A 20 11.42 -4.15 -10.95
N VAL A 21 10.44 -3.28 -11.12
CA VAL A 21 9.62 -2.75 -10.01
C VAL A 21 8.16 -3.13 -10.17
N GLY A 22 7.63 -3.85 -9.18
CA GLY A 22 6.21 -4.14 -9.07
C GLY A 22 5.43 -2.99 -8.43
N LEU A 23 4.32 -2.57 -9.06
CA LEU A 23 3.44 -1.49 -8.61
C LEU A 23 1.99 -1.91 -8.54
N ASN A 24 1.31 -1.57 -7.44
CA ASN A 24 -0.14 -1.73 -7.28
C ASN A 24 -0.89 -0.54 -7.89
N HIS A 25 -1.38 -0.66 -9.10
CA HIS A 25 -2.18 0.37 -9.79
C HIS A 25 -3.59 0.55 -9.20
N GLY A 26 -4.08 -0.40 -8.40
CA GLY A 26 -5.32 -0.24 -7.64
C GLY A 26 -5.21 0.77 -6.50
N ASN A 27 -4.00 1.16 -6.08
CA ASN A 27 -3.79 2.19 -5.08
C ASN A 27 -3.45 3.54 -5.73
N PHE A 28 -4.48 4.30 -6.07
CA PHE A 28 -4.35 5.61 -6.72
C PHE A 28 -3.60 6.66 -5.89
N LEU A 29 -3.43 6.45 -4.57
CA LEU A 29 -2.64 7.33 -3.70
C LEU A 29 -1.14 7.20 -3.96
N LEU A 30 -0.70 6.05 -4.47
CA LEU A 30 0.72 5.77 -4.73
C LEU A 30 1.06 5.74 -6.20
N VAL A 31 0.10 5.31 -7.05
CA VAL A 31 0.24 5.27 -8.50
C VAL A 31 -0.93 6.03 -9.11
N THR A 32 -0.65 7.13 -9.79
CA THR A 32 -1.68 8.01 -10.38
C THR A 32 -2.57 7.24 -11.34
N SER A 33 -3.88 7.32 -11.14
CA SER A 33 -4.87 6.67 -12.02
C SER A 33 -4.72 7.11 -13.46
N GLY A 34 -4.86 6.16 -14.39
CA GLY A 34 -4.73 6.42 -15.83
C GLY A 34 -3.30 6.66 -16.31
N SER A 35 -2.28 6.58 -15.44
CA SER A 35 -0.90 6.62 -15.90
C SER A 35 -0.52 5.35 -16.68
N SER A 36 0.45 5.48 -17.62
CA SER A 36 0.94 4.35 -18.40
C SER A 36 1.47 3.22 -17.50
N ALA A 37 1.28 1.98 -17.91
CA ALA A 37 1.86 0.83 -17.23
C ALA A 37 3.39 0.79 -17.34
N THR A 38 3.95 1.29 -18.47
CA THR A 38 5.39 1.32 -18.74
C THR A 38 6.07 2.60 -18.24
N ASP A 39 5.30 3.69 -18.11
CA ASP A 39 5.79 4.96 -17.54
C ASP A 39 4.78 5.50 -16.50
N PRO A 40 4.61 4.81 -15.37
CA PRO A 40 3.66 5.21 -14.34
C PRO A 40 4.11 6.48 -13.63
N ARG A 41 3.14 7.24 -13.11
CA ARG A 41 3.34 8.43 -12.25
C ARG A 41 2.84 8.16 -10.85
N GLY A 42 3.34 8.89 -9.88
CA GLY A 42 2.93 8.79 -8.48
C GLY A 42 4.09 8.68 -7.53
N VAL A 43 3.79 8.63 -6.23
CA VAL A 43 4.81 8.58 -5.16
C VAL A 43 5.70 7.34 -5.28
N ALA A 44 5.11 6.16 -5.51
CA ALA A 44 5.87 4.93 -5.62
C ALA A 44 6.75 4.88 -6.89
N PRO A 45 6.27 5.26 -8.09
CA PRO A 45 7.12 5.41 -9.26
C PRO A 45 8.27 6.42 -9.10
N ASP A 46 8.03 7.55 -8.41
CA ASP A 46 9.08 8.55 -8.16
C ASP A 46 10.20 7.99 -7.28
N LEU A 47 9.83 7.27 -6.21
CA LEU A 47 10.79 6.57 -5.35
C LEU A 47 11.56 5.47 -6.09
N ALA A 48 10.87 4.73 -6.97
CA ALA A 48 11.49 3.68 -7.77
C ALA A 48 12.54 4.25 -8.75
N ARG A 49 12.23 5.38 -9.40
CA ARG A 49 13.19 6.08 -10.26
C ARG A 49 14.40 6.61 -9.49
N GLU A 50 14.18 7.16 -8.30
CA GLU A 50 15.28 7.62 -7.44
C GLU A 50 16.16 6.44 -6.98
N LEU A 51 15.55 5.29 -6.66
CA LEU A 51 16.29 4.07 -6.34
C LEU A 51 17.15 3.61 -7.52
N ALA A 52 16.56 3.52 -8.72
CA ALA A 52 17.27 3.13 -9.94
C ALA A 52 18.42 4.10 -10.28
N ARG A 53 18.17 5.41 -10.13
CA ARG A 53 19.20 6.45 -10.31
C ARG A 53 20.37 6.25 -9.36
N ARG A 54 20.11 5.96 -8.09
CA ARG A 54 21.19 5.68 -7.10
C ARG A 54 21.93 4.39 -7.42
N LEU A 55 21.23 3.36 -7.89
CA LEU A 55 21.84 2.10 -8.32
C LEU A 55 22.65 2.24 -9.63
N GLY A 56 22.43 3.29 -10.41
CA GLY A 56 23.05 3.49 -11.72
C GLY A 56 22.55 2.50 -12.77
N VAL A 57 21.26 2.13 -12.71
CA VAL A 57 20.61 1.19 -13.64
C VAL A 57 19.30 1.75 -14.18
N PRO A 58 18.83 1.31 -15.35
CA PRO A 58 17.48 1.61 -15.82
C PRO A 58 16.43 0.96 -14.91
N VAL A 59 15.18 1.49 -14.96
CA VAL A 59 14.02 0.93 -14.27
C VAL A 59 12.98 0.44 -15.25
N ALA A 60 12.37 -0.71 -14.96
CA ALA A 60 11.22 -1.25 -15.68
C ALA A 60 10.09 -1.51 -14.68
N PHE A 61 8.84 -1.23 -15.09
CA PHE A 61 7.67 -1.34 -14.23
C PHE A 61 6.78 -2.50 -14.65
N SER A 62 6.31 -3.25 -13.66
CA SER A 62 5.29 -4.29 -13.81
C SER A 62 4.01 -3.87 -13.09
N LYS A 63 2.91 -3.82 -13.84
CA LYS A 63 1.58 -3.44 -13.33
C LYS A 63 0.90 -4.61 -12.65
N PHE A 64 0.33 -4.35 -11.47
CA PHE A 64 -0.61 -5.22 -10.78
C PHE A 64 -1.86 -4.44 -10.42
N ASP A 65 -3.03 -5.07 -10.51
CA ASP A 65 -4.29 -4.38 -10.24
C ASP A 65 -4.66 -4.39 -8.74
N THR A 66 -4.05 -5.31 -7.96
CA THR A 66 -4.28 -5.39 -6.51
C THR A 66 -2.98 -5.62 -5.74
N ALA A 67 -2.99 -5.25 -4.45
CA ALA A 67 -1.86 -5.51 -3.55
C ALA A 67 -1.65 -7.02 -3.31
N GLY A 68 -2.71 -7.83 -3.39
CA GLY A 68 -2.62 -9.29 -3.30
C GLY A 68 -1.84 -9.86 -4.48
N GLN A 69 -2.21 -9.52 -5.71
CA GLN A 69 -1.50 -9.97 -6.91
C GLN A 69 -0.02 -9.56 -6.88
N LEU A 70 0.28 -8.33 -6.46
CA LEU A 70 1.64 -7.84 -6.35
C LEU A 70 2.45 -8.65 -5.31
N GLY A 71 1.88 -8.91 -4.15
CA GLY A 71 2.52 -9.69 -3.09
C GLY A 71 2.76 -11.16 -3.51
N ASP A 72 1.73 -11.81 -4.07
CA ASP A 72 1.81 -13.20 -4.51
C ASP A 72 2.85 -13.41 -5.64
N ALA A 73 3.13 -12.37 -6.44
CA ALA A 73 4.09 -12.41 -7.53
C ALA A 73 5.57 -12.48 -7.06
N VAL A 74 5.86 -12.37 -5.77
CA VAL A 74 7.23 -12.53 -5.23
C VAL A 74 7.89 -13.84 -5.68
N ARG A 75 7.10 -14.91 -5.82
CA ARG A 75 7.58 -16.25 -6.21
C ARG A 75 7.89 -16.40 -7.69
N THR A 76 7.42 -15.46 -8.51
CA THR A 76 7.54 -15.56 -9.97
C THR A 76 8.81 -14.90 -10.52
N GLY A 77 9.49 -14.08 -9.69
CA GLY A 77 10.67 -13.34 -10.12
C GLY A 77 10.38 -12.19 -11.10
N VAL A 78 9.12 -11.82 -11.29
CA VAL A 78 8.71 -10.75 -12.23
C VAL A 78 9.09 -9.35 -11.75
N TRP A 79 9.41 -9.20 -10.48
CA TRP A 79 9.93 -7.96 -9.91
C TRP A 79 11.09 -8.23 -8.94
N ASP A 80 11.99 -7.28 -8.86
CA ASP A 80 13.12 -7.26 -7.92
C ASP A 80 12.76 -6.51 -6.64
N VAL A 81 11.96 -5.47 -6.80
CA VAL A 81 11.49 -4.58 -5.74
C VAL A 81 10.00 -4.32 -5.94
N ALA A 82 9.24 -4.26 -4.85
CA ALA A 82 7.80 -3.95 -4.87
C ALA A 82 7.46 -2.87 -3.84
N PHE A 83 6.51 -1.99 -4.20
CA PHE A 83 5.98 -0.95 -3.34
C PHE A 83 4.59 -1.35 -2.84
N LEU A 84 4.48 -1.81 -1.58
CA LEU A 84 3.23 -2.31 -1.03
C LEU A 84 3.20 -2.20 0.50
N GLY A 85 1.99 -2.34 1.08
CA GLY A 85 1.84 -2.36 2.54
C GLY A 85 2.58 -3.52 3.17
N ALA A 86 3.42 -3.23 4.17
CA ALA A 86 4.10 -4.24 4.97
C ALA A 86 3.09 -4.92 5.89
N GLU A 87 3.00 -6.24 5.79
CA GLU A 87 2.13 -7.07 6.61
C GLU A 87 2.86 -8.35 7.04
N PRO A 88 2.64 -8.84 8.27
CA PRO A 88 3.32 -10.03 8.78
C PRO A 88 3.20 -11.25 7.86
N GLN A 89 2.04 -11.45 7.25
CA GLN A 89 1.80 -12.56 6.32
C GLN A 89 2.69 -12.47 5.08
N ARG A 90 2.90 -11.27 4.53
CA ARG A 90 3.80 -11.04 3.40
C ARG A 90 5.27 -11.14 3.79
N ALA A 91 5.61 -10.78 5.02
CA ALA A 91 6.98 -10.84 5.54
C ALA A 91 7.53 -12.26 5.65
N ALA A 92 6.71 -13.30 5.46
CA ALA A 92 7.18 -14.67 5.30
C ALA A 92 8.14 -14.81 4.10
N GLU A 93 7.87 -14.10 2.99
CA GLU A 93 8.60 -14.23 1.73
C GLU A 93 9.25 -12.92 1.25
N ILE A 94 8.81 -11.77 1.76
CA ILE A 94 9.28 -10.45 1.39
C ILE A 94 10.02 -9.81 2.56
N ALA A 95 11.25 -9.38 2.32
CA ALA A 95 11.99 -8.54 3.24
C ALA A 95 11.56 -7.08 3.03
N PHE A 96 10.89 -6.50 4.03
CA PHE A 96 10.43 -5.12 3.99
C PHE A 96 11.43 -4.15 4.63
N THR A 97 11.41 -2.92 4.13
CA THR A 97 11.96 -1.76 4.82
C THR A 97 11.01 -1.30 5.94
N ALA A 98 11.42 -0.30 6.72
CA ALA A 98 10.45 0.53 7.41
C ALA A 98 9.51 1.21 6.39
N ALA A 99 8.36 1.70 6.85
CA ALA A 99 7.47 2.44 6.00
C ALA A 99 8.11 3.75 5.52
N TYR A 100 7.87 4.10 4.25
CA TYR A 100 8.18 5.44 3.75
C TYR A 100 6.99 6.39 3.88
N LEU A 101 5.77 5.82 3.96
CA LEU A 101 4.51 6.55 4.00
C LEU A 101 3.46 5.73 4.75
N GLU A 102 2.58 6.42 5.47
CA GLU A 102 1.45 5.83 6.19
C GLU A 102 0.12 6.29 5.60
N ILE A 103 -0.84 5.36 5.49
CA ILE A 103 -2.19 5.65 5.03
C ILE A 103 -3.17 5.15 6.08
N PRO A 104 -3.95 6.03 6.73
CA PRO A 104 -4.96 5.63 7.69
C PRO A 104 -6.04 4.78 7.03
N ALA A 105 -6.42 3.68 7.69
CA ALA A 105 -7.54 2.83 7.31
C ALA A 105 -8.65 2.92 8.36
N THR A 106 -9.88 3.11 7.89
CA THR A 106 -11.06 3.29 8.73
C THR A 106 -12.29 2.68 8.07
N TYR A 107 -13.46 3.07 8.53
CA TYR A 107 -14.74 2.57 8.06
C TYR A 107 -15.65 3.68 7.53
N LEU A 108 -16.48 3.33 6.55
CA LEU A 108 -17.63 4.09 6.09
C LEU A 108 -18.89 3.33 6.46
N VAL A 109 -19.89 4.04 6.98
CA VAL A 109 -21.17 3.48 7.36
C VAL A 109 -22.31 4.20 6.63
N PRO A 110 -23.43 3.51 6.34
CA PRO A 110 -24.55 4.10 5.61
C PRO A 110 -25.30 5.14 6.45
N SER A 111 -26.19 5.88 5.78
CA SER A 111 -27.12 6.81 6.46
C SER A 111 -27.93 6.08 7.53
N GLY A 112 -28.12 6.74 8.68
CA GLY A 112 -28.88 6.18 9.80
C GLY A 112 -28.20 5.06 10.58
N SER A 113 -26.98 4.65 10.23
CA SER A 113 -26.23 3.62 10.96
C SER A 113 -26.11 3.95 12.46
N PRO A 114 -26.35 2.99 13.36
CA PRO A 114 -26.13 3.17 14.81
C PRO A 114 -24.65 3.11 15.20
N ILE A 115 -23.77 2.64 14.30
CA ILE A 115 -22.32 2.57 14.52
C ILE A 115 -21.76 3.99 14.54
N ARG A 116 -21.14 4.41 15.64
CA ARG A 116 -20.68 5.79 15.84
C ARG A 116 -19.16 5.93 15.86
N SER A 117 -18.46 4.85 16.22
CA SER A 117 -17.00 4.84 16.35
C SER A 117 -16.40 3.58 15.74
N VAL A 118 -15.09 3.58 15.52
CA VAL A 118 -14.33 2.41 15.07
C VAL A 118 -14.51 1.20 16.02
N ALA A 119 -14.58 1.47 17.33
CA ALA A 119 -14.77 0.41 18.34
C ALA A 119 -16.15 -0.26 18.28
N ASP A 120 -17.15 0.40 17.68
CA ASP A 120 -18.50 -0.16 17.54
C ASP A 120 -18.64 -1.18 16.42
N VAL A 121 -17.63 -1.34 15.57
CA VAL A 121 -17.74 -2.15 14.34
C VAL A 121 -17.66 -3.65 14.61
N ASP A 122 -16.78 -4.10 15.53
CA ASP A 122 -16.59 -5.52 15.79
C ASP A 122 -17.69 -6.11 16.69
N ARG A 123 -18.89 -6.32 16.12
CA ARG A 123 -20.06 -6.87 16.82
C ARG A 123 -20.73 -7.92 15.97
N GLU A 124 -21.44 -8.84 16.61
CA GLU A 124 -22.29 -9.81 15.93
C GLU A 124 -23.33 -9.11 15.05
N GLY A 125 -23.57 -9.65 13.87
CA GLY A 125 -24.50 -9.13 12.87
C GLY A 125 -23.94 -7.98 12.03
N VAL A 126 -22.74 -7.46 12.30
CA VAL A 126 -22.08 -6.46 11.45
C VAL A 126 -21.32 -7.18 10.33
N ARG A 127 -21.64 -6.81 9.07
CA ARG A 127 -20.97 -7.29 7.86
C ARG A 127 -20.09 -6.18 7.31
N ILE A 128 -18.80 -6.46 7.12
CA ILE A 128 -17.79 -5.51 6.70
C ILE A 128 -17.34 -5.85 5.29
N ALA A 129 -17.65 -5.04 4.30
CA ALA A 129 -17.08 -5.16 2.95
C ALA A 129 -15.58 -4.82 2.98
N VAL A 130 -14.76 -5.66 2.36
CA VAL A 130 -13.29 -5.49 2.37
C VAL A 130 -12.65 -6.05 1.10
N SER A 131 -11.59 -5.41 0.63
CA SER A 131 -10.83 -5.85 -0.54
C SER A 131 -9.84 -6.96 -0.16
N GLU A 132 -9.97 -8.11 -0.83
CA GLU A 132 -9.14 -9.32 -0.66
C GLU A 132 -7.64 -8.97 -0.67
N LYS A 133 -6.90 -9.55 0.29
CA LYS A 133 -5.45 -9.41 0.40
C LYS A 133 -4.95 -7.96 0.38
N SER A 134 -5.79 -6.99 0.72
CA SER A 134 -5.31 -5.64 1.04
C SER A 134 -4.62 -5.65 2.42
N ALA A 135 -3.74 -4.67 2.69
CA ALA A 135 -3.08 -4.61 4.01
C ALA A 135 -4.10 -4.48 5.15
N TYR A 136 -5.17 -3.72 4.93
CA TYR A 136 -6.22 -3.55 5.93
C TYR A 136 -7.12 -4.79 6.07
N GLU A 137 -7.34 -5.58 5.01
CA GLU A 137 -8.03 -6.87 5.12
C GLU A 137 -7.19 -7.86 5.92
N LEU A 138 -5.90 -7.98 5.63
CA LEU A 138 -4.98 -8.83 6.38
C LEU A 138 -4.90 -8.45 7.86
N TYR A 139 -5.01 -7.14 8.18
CA TYR A 139 -5.12 -6.67 9.55
C TYR A 139 -6.46 -7.10 10.18
N LEU A 140 -7.59 -6.85 9.51
CA LEU A 140 -8.92 -7.16 10.01
C LEU A 140 -9.11 -8.67 10.23
N SER A 141 -8.64 -9.51 9.34
CA SER A 141 -8.71 -10.97 9.46
C SER A 141 -8.02 -11.51 10.73
N ARG A 142 -7.02 -10.77 11.25
CA ARG A 142 -6.34 -11.15 12.51
C ARG A 142 -6.98 -10.55 13.75
N ASN A 143 -7.76 -9.49 13.62
CA ASN A 143 -8.19 -8.68 14.77
C ASN A 143 -9.70 -8.69 15.00
N ILE A 144 -10.52 -8.86 13.97
CA ILE A 144 -11.99 -8.96 14.07
C ILE A 144 -12.35 -10.30 14.75
N LYS A 145 -13.27 -10.24 15.71
CA LYS A 145 -13.70 -11.40 16.51
C LYS A 145 -15.18 -11.75 16.33
N HIS A 146 -16.02 -10.76 16.08
CA HIS A 146 -17.48 -10.89 16.10
C HIS A 146 -18.13 -10.51 14.77
N ALA A 147 -17.63 -9.47 14.10
CA ALA A 147 -18.13 -9.03 12.81
C ALA A 147 -17.71 -9.99 11.68
N GLN A 148 -18.47 -10.00 10.60
CA GLN A 148 -18.20 -10.83 9.43
C GLN A 148 -17.51 -10.04 8.32
N LEU A 149 -16.37 -10.53 7.83
CA LEU A 149 -15.70 -9.95 6.66
C LEU A 149 -16.32 -10.47 5.36
N MET A 150 -16.82 -9.57 4.53
CA MET A 150 -17.35 -9.82 3.20
C MET A 150 -16.27 -9.46 2.16
N VAL A 151 -15.49 -10.45 1.77
CA VAL A 151 -14.26 -10.26 0.98
C VAL A 151 -14.57 -10.22 -0.52
N THR A 152 -14.01 -9.26 -1.23
CA THR A 152 -14.16 -9.09 -2.69
C THR A 152 -12.83 -8.86 -3.39
N LYS A 153 -12.78 -9.07 -4.70
CA LYS A 153 -11.59 -8.85 -5.51
C LYS A 153 -11.49 -7.38 -5.96
N GLY A 154 -10.80 -6.58 -5.16
CA GLY A 154 -10.51 -5.18 -5.48
C GLY A 154 -11.38 -4.17 -4.70
N ILE A 155 -10.90 -2.94 -4.68
CA ILE A 155 -11.49 -1.85 -3.88
C ILE A 155 -12.87 -1.45 -4.41
N ASP A 156 -13.03 -1.35 -5.74
CA ASP A 156 -14.31 -0.99 -6.35
C ASP A 156 -15.38 -2.06 -6.09
N ALA A 157 -15.02 -3.34 -6.21
CA ALA A 157 -15.93 -4.45 -5.92
C ALA A 157 -16.38 -4.45 -4.44
N SER A 158 -15.54 -4.00 -3.50
CA SER A 158 -15.94 -3.88 -2.09
C SER A 158 -16.98 -2.77 -1.90
N PHE A 159 -16.81 -1.65 -2.58
CA PHE A 159 -17.80 -0.56 -2.57
C PHE A 159 -19.13 -1.00 -3.19
N ASP A 160 -19.07 -1.66 -4.35
CA ASP A 160 -20.26 -2.15 -5.04
C ASP A 160 -21.03 -3.18 -4.20
N LEU A 161 -20.32 -4.11 -3.54
CA LEU A 161 -20.93 -5.08 -2.63
C LEU A 161 -21.59 -4.39 -1.44
N PHE A 162 -20.89 -3.41 -0.82
CA PHE A 162 -21.41 -2.63 0.30
C PHE A 162 -22.76 -1.98 -0.06
N VAL A 163 -22.83 -1.35 -1.23
CA VAL A 163 -24.05 -0.70 -1.70
C VAL A 163 -25.16 -1.70 -2.06
N LYS A 164 -24.81 -2.70 -2.87
CA LYS A 164 -25.77 -3.68 -3.40
C LYS A 164 -26.44 -4.52 -2.31
N GLU A 165 -25.62 -5.05 -1.39
CA GLU A 165 -26.09 -5.94 -0.32
C GLU A 165 -26.50 -5.16 0.94
N LYS A 166 -26.47 -3.81 0.90
CA LYS A 166 -26.77 -2.94 2.04
C LYS A 166 -26.05 -3.38 3.31
N LEU A 167 -24.73 -3.53 3.20
CA LEU A 167 -23.89 -3.95 4.31
C LEU A 167 -23.78 -2.85 5.37
N GLU A 168 -23.47 -3.21 6.60
CA GLU A 168 -23.37 -2.30 7.73
C GLU A 168 -22.14 -1.40 7.65
N VAL A 169 -21.04 -1.94 7.04
CA VAL A 169 -19.73 -1.26 7.04
C VAL A 169 -18.97 -1.52 5.74
N LEU A 170 -18.33 -0.49 5.22
CA LEU A 170 -17.26 -0.59 4.22
C LEU A 170 -15.93 -0.22 4.88
N SER A 171 -14.94 -1.11 4.83
CA SER A 171 -13.57 -0.83 5.28
C SER A 171 -12.69 -0.35 4.12
N GLY A 172 -11.73 0.52 4.39
CA GLY A 172 -10.82 0.99 3.36
C GLY A 172 -9.83 2.04 3.84
N LEU A 173 -8.97 2.46 2.92
CA LEU A 173 -8.10 3.61 3.13
C LEU A 173 -8.94 4.87 3.28
N ARG A 174 -8.71 5.65 4.34
CA ARG A 174 -9.50 6.85 4.64
C ARG A 174 -9.66 7.80 3.44
N PRO A 175 -8.61 8.14 2.66
CA PRO A 175 -8.78 9.03 1.51
C PRO A 175 -9.73 8.44 0.45
N ARG A 176 -9.73 7.12 0.24
CA ARG A 176 -10.66 6.47 -0.67
C ARG A 176 -12.10 6.53 -0.14
N LEU A 177 -12.31 6.25 1.13
CA LEU A 177 -13.64 6.31 1.74
C LEU A 177 -14.22 7.73 1.73
N LEU A 178 -13.38 8.78 1.84
CA LEU A 178 -13.79 10.17 1.69
C LEU A 178 -14.24 10.53 0.26
N MET A 179 -13.77 9.82 -0.76
CA MET A 179 -14.29 9.93 -2.13
C MET A 179 -15.60 9.14 -2.28
N ASP A 180 -15.66 7.95 -1.73
CA ASP A 180 -16.81 7.06 -1.86
C ASP A 180 -18.04 7.60 -1.12
N VAL A 181 -17.87 8.24 0.04
CA VAL A 181 -18.97 8.84 0.81
C VAL A 181 -19.72 9.92 0.03
N GLN A 182 -19.06 10.62 -0.90
CA GLN A 182 -19.69 11.62 -1.76
C GLN A 182 -20.77 11.02 -2.68
N LYS A 183 -20.72 9.73 -2.94
CA LYS A 183 -21.69 9.00 -3.77
C LYS A 183 -22.90 8.49 -2.97
N LEU A 184 -22.88 8.63 -1.64
CA LEU A 184 -23.84 8.01 -0.72
C LEU A 184 -24.45 9.07 0.22
N PRO A 185 -25.57 9.70 -0.14
CA PRO A 185 -26.21 10.74 0.70
C PRO A 185 -26.48 10.25 2.13
N GLY A 186 -26.01 11.02 3.12
CA GLY A 186 -26.18 10.73 4.54
C GLY A 186 -25.25 9.65 5.13
N ALA A 187 -24.45 8.97 4.30
CA ALA A 187 -23.37 8.11 4.78
C ALA A 187 -22.26 8.94 5.43
N ARG A 188 -21.42 8.30 6.24
CA ARG A 188 -20.29 8.99 6.88
C ARG A 188 -19.07 8.07 7.01
N VAL A 189 -17.90 8.66 6.92
CA VAL A 189 -16.64 8.03 7.30
C VAL A 189 -16.45 8.21 8.80
N LEU A 190 -16.16 7.12 9.52
CA LEU A 190 -15.95 7.18 10.98
C LEU A 190 -14.65 7.93 11.31
N ASP A 191 -14.70 8.67 12.41
CA ASP A 191 -13.51 9.32 12.96
C ASP A 191 -12.51 8.29 13.50
N GLY A 192 -11.22 8.66 13.49
CA GLY A 192 -10.14 7.77 13.89
C GLY A 192 -9.79 6.74 12.79
N GLN A 193 -9.07 5.72 13.20
CA GLN A 193 -8.60 4.63 12.33
C GLN A 193 -8.50 3.33 13.14
N PHE A 194 -8.70 2.19 12.50
CA PHE A 194 -8.42 0.90 13.13
C PHE A 194 -6.94 0.48 12.92
N THR A 195 -6.31 0.98 11.86
CA THR A 195 -4.87 0.82 11.62
C THR A 195 -4.36 1.90 10.66
N ALA A 196 -3.04 2.06 10.57
CA ALA A 196 -2.38 2.79 9.51
C ALA A 196 -1.60 1.81 8.64
N VAL A 197 -1.90 1.78 7.35
CA VAL A 197 -1.20 0.92 6.40
C VAL A 197 0.21 1.45 6.20
N GLN A 198 1.20 0.65 6.57
CA GLN A 198 2.62 0.94 6.47
C GLN A 198 3.11 0.65 5.05
N GLN A 199 3.16 1.68 4.20
CA GLN A 199 3.66 1.53 2.83
C GLN A 199 5.17 1.46 2.83
N ALA A 200 5.70 0.33 2.40
CA ALA A 200 7.12 -0.01 2.46
C ALA A 200 7.65 -0.47 1.10
N ILE A 201 8.95 -0.60 1.01
CA ILE A 201 9.63 -1.21 -0.12
C ILE A 201 9.99 -2.65 0.28
N GLY A 202 9.63 -3.61 -0.55
CA GLY A 202 9.94 -5.02 -0.36
C GLY A 202 10.83 -5.58 -1.46
N THR A 203 11.64 -6.56 -1.11
CA THR A 203 12.41 -7.40 -2.04
C THR A 203 12.27 -8.87 -1.62
N PRO A 204 12.47 -9.85 -2.50
CA PRO A 204 12.46 -11.26 -2.10
C PRO A 204 13.37 -11.51 -0.89
N LYS A 205 12.88 -12.26 0.09
CA LYS A 205 13.53 -12.42 1.41
C LYS A 205 14.96 -12.94 1.36
N ALA A 206 15.30 -13.68 0.31
CA ALA A 206 16.66 -14.22 0.10
C ALA A 206 17.70 -13.13 -0.26
N ARG A 207 17.26 -11.94 -0.70
CA ARG A 207 18.12 -10.85 -1.18
C ARG A 207 18.58 -9.97 0.00
N GLN A 208 19.49 -10.46 0.82
CA GLN A 208 19.87 -9.83 2.09
C GLN A 208 20.65 -8.52 1.93
N ALA A 209 21.58 -8.46 0.97
CA ALA A 209 22.35 -7.25 0.68
C ALA A 209 21.42 -6.15 0.12
N GLY A 210 20.53 -6.52 -0.80
CA GLY A 210 19.51 -5.66 -1.35
C GLY A 210 18.56 -5.13 -0.27
N ALA A 211 18.05 -6.00 0.61
CA ALA A 211 17.17 -5.61 1.72
C ALA A 211 17.85 -4.62 2.67
N THR A 212 19.13 -4.82 2.98
CA THR A 212 19.89 -3.90 3.83
C THR A 212 20.08 -2.54 3.17
N TYR A 213 20.39 -2.52 1.87
CA TYR A 213 20.48 -1.28 1.10
C TYR A 213 19.15 -0.52 1.04
N LEU A 214 18.03 -1.25 0.79
CA LEU A 214 16.70 -0.66 0.73
C LEU A 214 16.28 -0.02 2.07
N ARG A 215 16.63 -0.62 3.21
CA ARG A 215 16.39 -0.02 4.54
C ARG A 215 17.09 1.33 4.68
N ALA A 216 18.38 1.39 4.32
CA ALA A 216 19.12 2.65 4.35
C ALA A 216 18.57 3.67 3.34
N PHE A 217 18.18 3.22 2.15
CA PHE A 217 17.56 4.05 1.12
C PHE A 217 16.29 4.73 1.63
N VAL A 218 15.37 3.98 2.26
CA VAL A 218 14.09 4.52 2.76
C VAL A 218 14.33 5.60 3.82
N GLU A 219 15.22 5.36 4.78
CA GLU A 219 15.55 6.37 5.77
C GLU A 219 16.17 7.63 5.14
N ALA A 220 17.05 7.46 4.17
CA ALA A 220 17.67 8.57 3.47
C ALA A 220 16.66 9.41 2.68
N VAL A 221 15.69 8.81 1.98
CA VAL A 221 14.67 9.57 1.22
C VAL A 221 13.62 10.21 2.13
N LYS A 222 13.34 9.63 3.31
CA LYS A 222 12.54 10.31 4.34
C LYS A 222 13.28 11.53 4.89
N ALA A 223 14.52 11.35 5.33
CA ALA A 223 15.32 12.41 5.95
C ALA A 223 15.62 13.58 5.00
N SER A 224 15.81 13.31 3.69
CA SER A 224 16.05 14.35 2.69
C SER A 224 14.81 15.15 2.28
N GLY A 225 13.61 14.76 2.74
CA GLY A 225 12.34 15.36 2.32
C GLY A 225 11.81 14.84 0.97
N PHE A 226 12.52 13.94 0.29
CA PHE A 226 12.13 13.44 -1.03
C PHE A 226 10.72 12.81 -1.02
N VAL A 227 10.37 12.06 0.04
CA VAL A 227 9.02 11.47 0.17
C VAL A 227 7.96 12.56 0.28
N ALA A 228 8.18 13.59 1.10
CA ALA A 228 7.26 14.72 1.26
C ALA A 228 7.08 15.49 -0.06
N GLU A 229 8.17 15.72 -0.79
CA GLU A 229 8.13 16.35 -2.12
C GLU A 229 7.38 15.49 -3.14
N ALA A 230 7.57 14.16 -3.14
CA ALA A 230 6.84 13.24 -4.02
C ALA A 230 5.34 13.27 -3.72
N ILE A 231 4.92 13.28 -2.44
CA ILE A 231 3.52 13.43 -2.02
C ILE A 231 2.94 14.75 -2.56
N SER A 232 3.65 15.86 -2.34
CA SER A 232 3.22 17.21 -2.78
C SER A 232 3.11 17.31 -4.30
N ARG A 233 4.15 16.88 -5.02
CA ARG A 233 4.20 16.91 -6.50
C ARG A 233 3.07 16.10 -7.13
N ASN A 234 2.73 14.96 -6.55
CA ASN A 234 1.64 14.10 -7.02
C ASN A 234 0.28 14.51 -6.44
N LYS A 235 0.20 15.60 -5.66
CA LYS A 235 -1.02 16.15 -5.05
C LYS A 235 -1.80 15.12 -4.22
N VAL A 236 -1.10 14.21 -3.56
CA VAL A 236 -1.71 13.16 -2.72
C VAL A 236 -2.12 13.77 -1.38
N GLN A 237 -3.34 13.49 -0.95
CA GLN A 237 -3.89 13.98 0.32
C GLN A 237 -4.27 12.82 1.25
N GLY A 238 -4.28 13.09 2.55
CA GLY A 238 -4.69 12.12 3.57
C GLY A 238 -3.69 11.00 3.82
N VAL A 239 -2.42 11.24 3.49
CA VAL A 239 -1.29 10.37 3.78
C VAL A 239 -0.21 11.15 4.52
N SER A 240 0.67 10.48 5.23
CA SER A 240 1.80 11.10 5.93
C SER A 240 3.11 10.38 5.64
N VAL A 241 4.22 11.12 5.66
CA VAL A 241 5.55 10.51 5.69
C VAL A 241 5.66 9.71 6.98
N ALA A 242 6.10 8.47 6.90
CA ALA A 242 6.31 7.65 8.08
C ALA A 242 7.44 8.21 8.96
N PRO A 243 7.36 8.09 10.29
CA PRO A 243 8.41 8.56 11.18
C PRO A 243 9.74 7.85 10.90
N PRO A 244 10.88 8.45 11.29
CA PRO A 244 12.17 7.77 11.26
C PRO A 244 12.12 6.48 12.08
N THR A 245 12.84 5.46 11.63
CA THR A 245 13.05 4.27 12.45
C THR A 245 14.03 4.59 13.57
N PRO A 246 13.73 4.21 14.83
CA PRO A 246 14.65 4.39 15.96
C PRO A 246 16.02 3.78 15.76
#